data_99ce9d4602a243879decc9139c37f0f7
#
_entry.id   99ce9d4602a243879decc9139c37f0f7
#
_cell.length_a   1.000
_cell.length_b   1.000
_cell.length_c   1.000
_cell.angle_alpha   90.00
_cell.angle_beta   90.00
_cell.angle_gamma   90.00
#
_symmetry.space_group_name_H-M   'P 1'
#
loop_
_entity.id
_entity.type
_entity.pdbx_description
1 polymer ?
#
loop_
_entity_poly.entity_id
_entity_poly.type
_entity_poly.pdbx_seq_one_letter_code
_entity_poly.pdbx_strand_id
1 'polypeptide(L)'
;MLRQLDSAVVQAPPLATPRDMTEAFAFWDSAETETEQRFARLRANDAYPRAARAFAAAMLSQAEADAALDGILKDAGRNIAAKGLAYLHATDGVTLPNLKALCRRIGMVSPGRARALLLYLQYLGFVERSPQRSADQPRRYQPTPSFTLAWRRQMRAMLECAALIDPSANDVAAGLDDPAVYDAFVRSISEGYLEALSFVDDRSPYFRAFMHPYAGTQLVHSLVLLDPDHFPPRRSLAFSMNAAAARFGVSRMHVARMVELARRAGLVTLPERGQLRFEAAGRSAMDDIYATQLLVFLGAAARTLRVLTRTGVLDGKGRALDLSTEA
;
A
#
# COMPACT_ATOMS: atom_id res chain seq x y z
N MET A 1 33.54 11.23 -1.94
CA MET A 1 33.85 10.49 -0.70
C MET A 1 32.55 9.94 -0.14
N LEU A 2 32.13 8.78 -0.67
CA LEU A 2 30.90 8.07 -0.28
C LEU A 2 31.24 7.20 0.93
N ARG A 3 30.70 7.54 2.08
CA ARG A 3 30.76 6.67 3.27
C ARG A 3 29.74 5.55 3.09
N GLN A 4 30.23 4.33 3.14
CA GLN A 4 29.48 3.08 3.28
C GLN A 4 28.53 3.22 4.49
N LEU A 5 27.24 3.03 4.24
CA LEU A 5 26.28 2.76 5.29
C LEU A 5 26.36 1.24 5.57
N ASP A 6 26.95 0.91 6.70
CA ASP A 6 26.97 -0.45 7.23
C ASP A 6 25.54 -1.01 7.28
N SER A 7 25.36 -2.15 6.62
CA SER A 7 24.17 -2.97 6.72
C SER A 7 24.12 -3.64 8.09
N ALA A 8 23.60 -2.93 9.08
CA ALA A 8 23.20 -3.55 10.32
C ALA A 8 22.03 -4.50 10.03
N VAL A 9 22.32 -5.78 9.95
CA VAL A 9 21.34 -6.85 9.99
C VAL A 9 20.59 -6.71 11.31
N VAL A 10 19.38 -6.16 11.26
CA VAL A 10 18.46 -6.14 12.40
C VAL A 10 18.06 -7.60 12.64
N GLN A 11 18.66 -8.22 13.63
CA GLN A 11 18.22 -9.53 14.11
C GLN A 11 16.76 -9.39 14.55
N ALA A 12 15.89 -10.21 13.97
CA ALA A 12 14.50 -10.30 14.40
C ALA A 12 14.45 -10.65 15.89
N PRO A 13 13.62 -9.97 16.68
CA PRO A 13 13.43 -10.34 18.09
C PRO A 13 12.89 -11.78 18.17
N PRO A 14 13.22 -12.52 19.25
CA PRO A 14 12.76 -13.88 19.44
C PRO A 14 11.22 -13.92 19.39
N LEU A 15 10.70 -14.93 18.70
CA LEU A 15 9.25 -15.16 18.52
C LEU A 15 8.56 -15.08 19.88
N ALA A 16 7.64 -14.13 20.00
CA ALA A 16 6.81 -14.01 21.18
C ALA A 16 5.99 -15.30 21.35
N THR A 17 5.83 -15.74 22.62
CA THR A 17 4.95 -16.84 23.01
C THR A 17 3.59 -16.75 22.28
N PRO A 18 2.99 -17.89 21.91
CA PRO A 18 1.72 -17.92 21.21
C PRO A 18 0.67 -17.14 22.00
N ARG A 19 0.35 -15.93 21.57
CA ARG A 19 -0.85 -15.22 22.02
C ARG A 19 -2.05 -15.96 21.45
N ASP A 20 -3.09 -16.06 22.24
CA ASP A 20 -4.38 -16.59 21.78
C ASP A 20 -4.81 -15.73 20.56
N MET A 21 -4.68 -16.30 19.37
CA MET A 21 -4.88 -15.62 18.10
C MET A 21 -6.32 -15.11 17.96
N THR A 22 -7.26 -15.67 18.70
CA THR A 22 -8.66 -15.30 18.69
C THR A 22 -8.90 -13.85 19.15
N GLU A 23 -8.14 -13.35 20.12
CA GLU A 23 -8.28 -11.96 20.59
C GLU A 23 -7.62 -10.92 19.66
N ALA A 24 -6.45 -11.24 19.07
CA ALA A 24 -5.75 -10.34 18.17
C ALA A 24 -6.53 -10.07 16.88
N PHE A 25 -7.25 -11.08 16.35
CA PHE A 25 -8.06 -10.97 15.14
C PHE A 25 -9.35 -10.17 15.30
N ALA A 26 -9.96 -10.23 16.48
CA ALA A 26 -11.28 -9.65 16.70
C ALA A 26 -11.30 -8.14 16.49
N PHE A 27 -10.21 -7.45 16.84
CA PHE A 27 -10.21 -5.99 16.84
C PHE A 27 -10.10 -5.36 15.45
N TRP A 28 -9.19 -5.83 14.60
CA TRP A 28 -8.92 -5.17 13.31
C TRP A 28 -9.96 -5.48 12.24
N ASP A 29 -10.74 -6.56 12.42
CA ASP A 29 -11.75 -7.02 11.46
C ASP A 29 -13.16 -7.12 12.08
N SER A 30 -13.37 -6.58 13.26
CA SER A 30 -14.70 -6.56 13.88
C SER A 30 -15.62 -5.60 13.13
N ALA A 31 -16.72 -6.11 12.60
CA ALA A 31 -17.80 -5.27 12.08
C ALA A 31 -18.46 -4.41 13.17
N GLU A 32 -18.27 -4.81 14.44
CA GLU A 32 -18.81 -4.13 15.62
C GLU A 32 -17.91 -3.00 16.11
N THR A 33 -16.63 -2.96 15.67
CA THR A 33 -15.70 -1.91 16.08
C THR A 33 -15.84 -0.71 15.15
N GLU A 34 -16.26 0.43 15.66
CA GLU A 34 -16.35 1.67 14.91
C GLU A 34 -15.00 2.06 14.31
N THR A 35 -15.04 2.59 13.09
CA THR A 35 -13.84 3.01 12.36
C THR A 35 -13.00 4.00 13.18
N GLU A 36 -13.64 4.95 13.87
CA GLU A 36 -12.95 5.92 14.74
C GLU A 36 -12.17 5.25 15.88
N GLN A 37 -12.71 4.19 16.49
CA GLN A 37 -12.03 3.45 17.55
C GLN A 37 -10.78 2.73 17.02
N ARG A 38 -10.82 2.19 15.79
CA ARG A 38 -9.65 1.59 15.15
C ARG A 38 -8.54 2.61 14.92
N PHE A 39 -8.90 3.80 14.43
CA PHE A 39 -7.95 4.90 14.28
C PHE A 39 -7.36 5.36 15.61
N ALA A 40 -8.20 5.53 16.63
CA ALA A 40 -7.75 5.93 17.95
C ALA A 40 -6.79 4.91 18.57
N ARG A 41 -7.12 3.61 18.51
CA ARG A 41 -6.24 2.54 19.00
C ARG A 41 -4.93 2.46 18.24
N LEU A 42 -4.97 2.62 16.91
CA LEU A 42 -3.75 2.63 16.09
C LEU A 42 -2.83 3.78 16.52
N ARG A 43 -3.37 4.99 16.63
CA ARG A 43 -2.60 6.19 17.00
C ARG A 43 -2.07 6.15 18.43
N ALA A 44 -2.76 5.45 19.34
CA ALA A 44 -2.31 5.22 20.72
C ALA A 44 -1.23 4.13 20.84
N ASN A 45 -0.94 3.39 19.78
CA ASN A 45 0.09 2.36 19.77
C ASN A 45 1.49 2.99 19.62
N ASP A 46 2.38 2.74 20.58
CA ASP A 46 3.75 3.30 20.59
C ASP A 46 4.57 2.92 19.36
N ALA A 47 4.26 1.79 18.71
CA ALA A 47 4.93 1.36 17.49
C ALA A 47 4.40 2.08 16.22
N TYR A 48 3.26 2.77 16.27
CA TYR A 48 2.64 3.39 15.11
C TYR A 48 3.56 4.38 14.36
N PRO A 49 4.25 5.34 15.01
CA PRO A 49 5.16 6.25 14.32
C PRO A 49 6.30 5.50 13.60
N ARG A 50 6.82 4.43 14.21
CA ARG A 50 7.85 3.58 13.61
C ARG A 50 7.31 2.79 12.43
N ALA A 51 6.11 2.22 12.53
CA ALA A 51 5.45 1.50 11.45
C ALA A 51 5.16 2.40 10.25
N ALA A 52 4.67 3.63 10.47
CA ALA A 52 4.41 4.61 9.42
C ALA A 52 5.71 5.00 8.68
N ARG A 53 6.80 5.21 9.39
CA ARG A 53 8.11 5.49 8.79
C ARG A 53 8.67 4.29 8.03
N ALA A 54 8.56 3.08 8.59
CA ALA A 54 8.94 1.85 7.92
C ALA A 54 8.14 1.67 6.62
N PHE A 55 6.83 1.96 6.64
CA PHE A 55 5.97 1.94 5.47
C PHE A 55 6.48 2.92 4.38
N ALA A 56 6.82 4.16 4.74
CA ALA A 56 7.38 5.13 3.80
C ALA A 56 8.70 4.63 3.20
N ALA A 57 9.60 4.08 4.01
CA ALA A 57 10.87 3.52 3.56
C ALA A 57 10.68 2.34 2.62
N ALA A 58 9.79 1.40 2.96
CA ALA A 58 9.50 0.23 2.17
C ALA A 58 8.88 0.63 0.81
N MET A 59 7.96 1.59 0.75
CA MET A 59 7.38 2.09 -0.50
C MET A 59 8.44 2.64 -1.45
N LEU A 60 9.40 3.41 -0.95
CA LEU A 60 10.50 3.93 -1.76
C LEU A 60 11.47 2.82 -2.20
N SER A 61 11.87 1.95 -1.28
CA SER A 61 12.78 0.84 -1.59
C SER A 61 12.22 -0.11 -2.64
N GLN A 62 10.93 -0.44 -2.58
CA GLN A 62 10.28 -1.30 -3.58
C GLN A 62 10.20 -0.61 -4.95
N ALA A 63 9.96 0.70 -4.98
CA ALA A 63 9.97 1.48 -6.22
C ALA A 63 11.39 1.52 -6.84
N GLU A 64 12.42 1.75 -6.03
CA GLU A 64 13.81 1.82 -6.48
C GLU A 64 14.34 0.45 -6.97
N ALA A 65 13.83 -0.65 -6.41
CA ALA A 65 14.25 -2.00 -6.77
C ALA A 65 13.62 -2.52 -8.08
N ASP A 66 12.53 -1.92 -8.56
CA ASP A 66 11.78 -2.41 -9.72
C ASP A 66 11.18 -1.26 -10.52
N ALA A 67 11.76 -0.98 -11.69
CA ALA A 67 11.36 0.16 -12.54
C ALA A 67 9.90 0.06 -13.03
N ALA A 68 9.38 -1.16 -13.25
CA ALA A 68 7.99 -1.34 -13.67
C ALA A 68 7.03 -1.06 -12.51
N LEU A 69 7.38 -1.51 -11.32
CA LEU A 69 6.64 -1.21 -10.09
C LEU A 69 6.72 0.28 -9.73
N ASP A 70 7.88 0.91 -9.91
CA ASP A 70 8.07 2.37 -9.75
C ASP A 70 7.09 3.15 -10.63
N GLY A 71 6.97 2.77 -11.91
CA GLY A 71 6.02 3.39 -12.84
C GLY A 71 4.55 3.26 -12.42
N ILE A 72 4.21 2.22 -11.65
CA ILE A 72 2.88 2.03 -11.06
C ILE A 72 2.72 2.88 -9.80
N LEU A 73 3.67 2.83 -8.89
CA LEU A 73 3.57 3.48 -7.58
C LEU A 73 3.62 5.02 -7.67
N LYS A 74 4.18 5.57 -8.75
CA LYS A 74 4.20 7.02 -9.03
C LYS A 74 2.85 7.63 -9.44
N ASP A 75 1.89 6.82 -9.85
CA ASP A 75 0.60 7.31 -10.38
C ASP A 75 -0.55 6.61 -9.67
N ALA A 76 -1.40 7.38 -9.00
CA ALA A 76 -2.54 6.84 -8.25
C ALA A 76 -3.46 5.98 -9.13
N GLY A 77 -3.73 6.40 -10.37
CA GLY A 77 -4.58 5.64 -11.29
C GLY A 77 -3.95 4.31 -11.73
N ARG A 78 -2.62 4.28 -11.94
CA ARG A 78 -1.89 3.04 -12.27
C ARG A 78 -1.87 2.09 -11.07
N ASN A 79 -1.64 2.63 -9.86
CA ASN A 79 -1.67 1.85 -8.63
C ASN A 79 -3.06 1.21 -8.39
N ILE A 80 -4.13 2.00 -8.58
CA ILE A 80 -5.51 1.50 -8.49
C ILE A 80 -5.77 0.42 -9.55
N ALA A 81 -5.30 0.61 -10.79
CA ALA A 81 -5.46 -0.39 -11.83
C ALA A 81 -4.71 -1.69 -11.53
N ALA A 82 -3.51 -1.62 -10.95
CA ALA A 82 -2.74 -2.79 -10.54
C ALA A 82 -3.42 -3.55 -9.38
N LYS A 83 -3.93 -2.83 -8.37
CA LYS A 83 -4.75 -3.42 -7.29
C LYS A 83 -6.02 -4.07 -7.87
N GLY A 84 -6.69 -3.37 -8.78
CA GLY A 84 -7.87 -3.86 -9.47
C GLY A 84 -7.60 -5.10 -10.32
N LEU A 85 -6.45 -5.18 -10.97
CA LEU A 85 -6.02 -6.37 -11.71
C LEU A 85 -5.89 -7.59 -10.78
N ALA A 86 -5.18 -7.43 -9.65
CA ALA A 86 -5.01 -8.50 -8.67
C ALA A 86 -6.36 -8.96 -8.10
N TYR A 87 -7.23 -8.02 -7.71
CA TYR A 87 -8.57 -8.30 -7.22
C TYR A 87 -9.44 -9.05 -8.23
N LEU A 88 -9.55 -8.52 -9.46
CA LEU A 88 -10.37 -9.14 -10.50
C LEU A 88 -9.84 -10.51 -10.91
N HIS A 89 -8.52 -10.72 -10.86
CA HIS A 89 -7.96 -12.04 -11.11
C HIS A 89 -8.41 -13.07 -10.07
N ALA A 90 -8.44 -12.66 -8.81
CA ALA A 90 -8.85 -13.51 -7.70
C ALA A 90 -10.39 -13.67 -7.56
N THR A 91 -11.20 -12.94 -8.33
CA THR A 91 -12.67 -12.94 -8.23
C THR A 91 -13.34 -13.19 -9.59
N ASP A 92 -13.74 -12.12 -10.28
CA ASP A 92 -14.64 -12.16 -11.46
C ASP A 92 -13.90 -12.40 -12.79
N GLY A 93 -12.58 -12.43 -12.75
CA GLY A 93 -11.70 -12.46 -13.92
C GLY A 93 -11.45 -11.07 -14.52
N VAL A 94 -10.24 -10.91 -15.05
CA VAL A 94 -9.80 -9.64 -15.63
C VAL A 94 -10.33 -9.51 -17.04
N THR A 95 -11.33 -8.66 -17.22
CA THR A 95 -11.83 -8.20 -18.51
C THR A 95 -11.87 -6.68 -18.54
N LEU A 96 -11.88 -6.07 -19.72
CA LEU A 96 -12.04 -4.61 -19.81
C LEU A 96 -13.39 -4.12 -19.25
N PRO A 97 -14.53 -4.81 -19.46
CA PRO A 97 -15.78 -4.47 -18.80
C PRO A 97 -15.68 -4.49 -17.26
N ASN A 98 -15.12 -5.56 -16.66
CA ASN A 98 -14.97 -5.67 -15.21
C ASN A 98 -14.05 -4.58 -14.65
N LEU A 99 -12.92 -4.29 -15.31
CA LEU A 99 -12.03 -3.22 -14.90
C LEU A 99 -12.72 -1.84 -14.98
N LYS A 100 -13.51 -1.58 -16.02
CA LYS A 100 -14.32 -0.34 -16.14
C LYS A 100 -15.37 -0.24 -15.03
N ALA A 101 -16.02 -1.34 -14.67
CA ALA A 101 -17.00 -1.38 -13.59
C ALA A 101 -16.33 -1.09 -12.24
N LEU A 102 -15.18 -1.71 -11.98
CA LEU A 102 -14.39 -1.45 -10.78
C LEU A 102 -13.91 0.01 -10.69
N CYS A 103 -13.39 0.58 -11.79
CA CYS A 103 -12.99 1.99 -11.85
C CYS A 103 -14.16 2.95 -11.54
N ARG A 104 -15.37 2.64 -12.04
CA ARG A 104 -16.59 3.42 -11.72
C ARG A 104 -16.92 3.34 -10.22
N ARG A 105 -16.84 2.15 -9.62
CA ARG A 105 -17.10 1.94 -8.20
C ARG A 105 -16.11 2.71 -7.30
N ILE A 106 -14.84 2.73 -7.70
CA ILE A 106 -13.77 3.42 -6.97
C ILE A 106 -13.90 4.95 -7.10
N GLY A 107 -14.40 5.46 -8.25
CA GLY A 107 -14.56 6.89 -8.48
C GLY A 107 -13.29 7.66 -8.87
N MET A 108 -12.11 7.19 -8.48
CA MET A 108 -10.82 7.88 -8.69
C MET A 108 -10.26 7.76 -10.12
N VAL A 109 -10.77 6.82 -10.91
CA VAL A 109 -10.32 6.55 -12.28
C VAL A 109 -11.53 6.50 -13.22
N SER A 110 -11.54 7.33 -14.24
CA SER A 110 -12.63 7.29 -15.23
C SER A 110 -12.64 5.96 -15.97
N PRO A 111 -13.84 5.43 -16.33
CA PRO A 111 -13.95 4.21 -17.13
C PRO A 111 -13.25 4.30 -18.50
N GLY A 112 -13.16 5.51 -19.07
CA GLY A 112 -12.42 5.75 -20.31
C GLY A 112 -10.91 5.53 -20.15
N ARG A 113 -10.35 5.87 -19.01
CA ARG A 113 -8.92 5.66 -18.67
C ARG A 113 -8.60 4.19 -18.42
N ALA A 114 -9.57 3.35 -18.02
CA ALA A 114 -9.33 1.94 -17.69
C ALA A 114 -8.68 1.15 -18.83
N ARG A 115 -9.05 1.43 -20.11
CA ARG A 115 -8.41 0.79 -21.27
C ARG A 115 -6.93 1.18 -21.39
N ALA A 116 -6.62 2.46 -21.23
CA ALA A 116 -5.24 2.95 -21.31
C ALA A 116 -4.37 2.36 -20.19
N LEU A 117 -4.93 2.21 -18.98
CA LEU A 117 -4.27 1.59 -17.85
C LEU A 117 -4.01 0.09 -18.08
N LEU A 118 -4.99 -0.64 -18.63
CA LEU A 118 -4.80 -2.04 -19.00
C LEU A 118 -3.70 -2.21 -20.06
N LEU A 119 -3.68 -1.36 -21.09
CA LEU A 119 -2.63 -1.35 -22.12
C LEU A 119 -1.26 -1.00 -21.52
N TYR A 120 -1.21 -0.09 -20.57
CA TYR A 120 0.02 0.26 -19.87
C TYR A 120 0.57 -0.92 -19.04
N LEU A 121 -0.30 -1.65 -18.32
CA LEU A 121 0.09 -2.86 -17.59
C LEU A 121 0.58 -3.97 -18.54
N GLN A 122 -0.01 -4.08 -19.74
CA GLN A 122 0.50 -4.98 -20.79
C GLN A 122 1.86 -4.53 -21.32
N TYR A 123 2.05 -3.24 -21.54
CA TYR A 123 3.34 -2.69 -21.97
C TYR A 123 4.47 -2.96 -20.94
N LEU A 124 4.15 -2.90 -19.66
CA LEU A 124 5.09 -3.27 -18.59
C LEU A 124 5.36 -4.78 -18.49
N GLY A 125 4.67 -5.62 -19.27
CA GLY A 125 4.76 -7.08 -19.15
C GLY A 125 4.10 -7.65 -17.89
N PHE A 126 3.24 -6.88 -17.24
CA PHE A 126 2.54 -7.28 -16.01
C PHE A 126 1.20 -7.97 -16.27
N VAL A 127 0.67 -7.81 -17.47
CA VAL A 127 -0.59 -8.41 -17.90
C VAL A 127 -0.42 -9.01 -19.28
N GLU A 128 -0.94 -10.21 -19.46
CA GLU A 128 -1.02 -10.88 -20.74
C GLU A 128 -2.45 -11.28 -21.07
N ARG A 129 -2.69 -11.67 -22.32
CA ARG A 129 -3.98 -12.21 -22.75
C ARG A 129 -4.10 -13.64 -22.31
N SER A 130 -5.18 -14.00 -21.62
CA SER A 130 -5.48 -15.41 -21.36
C SER A 130 -5.88 -16.11 -22.66
N PRO A 131 -5.65 -17.43 -22.80
CA PRO A 131 -6.19 -18.23 -23.89
C PRO A 131 -7.71 -18.02 -24.00
N GLN A 132 -8.17 -17.65 -25.17
CA GLN A 132 -9.60 -17.39 -25.39
C GLN A 132 -10.34 -18.71 -25.58
N ARG A 133 -11.40 -18.92 -24.79
CA ARG A 133 -12.23 -20.14 -24.88
C ARG A 133 -13.38 -20.02 -25.89
N SER A 134 -13.88 -18.82 -26.16
CA SER A 134 -14.96 -18.54 -27.11
C SER A 134 -14.83 -17.15 -27.70
N ALA A 135 -15.20 -16.98 -28.97
CA ALA A 135 -15.21 -15.68 -29.67
C ALA A 135 -16.25 -14.72 -29.11
N ASP A 136 -17.35 -15.24 -28.56
CA ASP A 136 -18.48 -14.46 -28.06
C ASP A 136 -18.26 -13.89 -26.64
N GLN A 137 -17.18 -14.32 -25.95
CA GLN A 137 -16.87 -13.84 -24.61
C GLN A 137 -15.93 -12.64 -24.63
N PRO A 138 -16.06 -11.71 -23.67
CA PRO A 138 -15.12 -10.63 -23.50
C PRO A 138 -13.70 -11.15 -23.36
N ARG A 139 -12.75 -10.52 -24.04
CA ARG A 139 -11.33 -10.87 -23.95
C ARG A 139 -10.87 -10.86 -22.51
N ARG A 140 -10.31 -11.99 -22.06
CA ARG A 140 -9.75 -12.16 -20.73
C ARG A 140 -8.26 -11.85 -20.70
N TYR A 141 -7.83 -11.41 -19.57
CA TYR A 141 -6.43 -11.12 -19.25
C TYR A 141 -6.05 -11.81 -17.95
N GLN A 142 -4.76 -11.97 -17.74
CA GLN A 142 -4.22 -12.54 -16.49
C GLN A 142 -2.94 -11.81 -16.10
N PRO A 143 -2.64 -11.73 -14.79
CA PRO A 143 -1.34 -11.29 -14.31
C PRO A 143 -0.25 -12.22 -14.81
N THR A 144 0.90 -11.67 -15.17
CA THR A 144 2.09 -12.48 -15.47
C THR A 144 2.80 -12.92 -14.19
N PRO A 145 3.68 -13.94 -14.24
CA PRO A 145 4.51 -14.29 -13.10
C PRO A 145 5.36 -13.14 -12.57
N SER A 146 5.86 -12.27 -13.46
CA SER A 146 6.62 -11.06 -13.06
C SER A 146 5.79 -10.08 -12.24
N PHE A 147 4.52 -9.83 -12.62
CA PHE A 147 3.61 -9.03 -11.81
C PHE A 147 3.38 -9.68 -10.45
N THR A 148 3.03 -10.98 -10.43
CA THR A 148 2.73 -11.69 -9.18
C THR A 148 3.91 -11.63 -8.23
N LEU A 149 5.13 -11.83 -8.72
CA LEU A 149 6.35 -11.76 -7.92
C LEU A 149 6.58 -10.35 -7.35
N ALA A 150 6.53 -9.31 -8.22
CA ALA A 150 6.73 -7.91 -7.81
C ALA A 150 5.65 -7.47 -6.80
N TRP A 151 4.40 -7.84 -7.07
CA TRP A 151 3.26 -7.50 -6.22
C TRP A 151 3.32 -8.21 -4.86
N ARG A 152 3.67 -9.50 -4.85
CA ARG A 152 3.86 -10.30 -3.63
C ARG A 152 4.96 -9.72 -2.75
N ARG A 153 6.10 -9.35 -3.35
CA ARG A 153 7.21 -8.68 -2.65
C ARG A 153 6.76 -7.35 -2.03
N GLN A 154 6.01 -6.53 -2.78
CA GLN A 154 5.44 -5.29 -2.30
C GLN A 154 4.49 -5.52 -1.11
N MET A 155 3.57 -6.49 -1.21
CA MET A 155 2.61 -6.79 -0.16
C MET A 155 3.30 -7.31 1.11
N ARG A 156 4.32 -8.16 0.95
CA ARG A 156 5.13 -8.65 2.07
C ARG A 156 5.79 -7.51 2.83
N ALA A 157 6.46 -6.61 2.14
CA ALA A 157 7.11 -5.46 2.78
C ALA A 157 6.11 -4.57 3.55
N MET A 158 4.88 -4.41 3.05
CA MET A 158 3.85 -3.63 3.75
C MET A 158 3.30 -4.38 4.97
N LEU A 159 3.12 -5.70 4.89
CA LEU A 159 2.72 -6.54 6.02
C LEU A 159 3.77 -6.54 7.14
N GLU A 160 5.05 -6.59 6.80
CA GLU A 160 6.16 -6.46 7.74
C GLU A 160 6.13 -5.12 8.47
N CYS A 161 5.74 -4.03 7.80
CA CYS A 161 5.53 -2.74 8.46
C CYS A 161 4.33 -2.79 9.42
N ALA A 162 3.21 -3.41 9.01
CA ALA A 162 2.03 -3.59 9.87
C ALA A 162 2.32 -4.50 11.07
N ALA A 163 3.21 -5.47 10.93
CA ALA A 163 3.64 -6.38 11.98
C ALA A 163 4.38 -5.69 13.14
N LEU A 164 4.89 -4.48 12.95
CA LEU A 164 5.40 -3.66 14.05
C LEU A 164 4.31 -3.27 15.06
N ILE A 165 3.04 -3.26 14.62
CA ILE A 165 1.86 -2.93 15.43
C ILE A 165 1.20 -4.21 15.93
N ASP A 166 0.96 -5.16 15.02
CA ASP A 166 0.38 -6.46 15.33
C ASP A 166 1.19 -7.58 14.66
N PRO A 167 1.97 -8.34 15.46
CA PRO A 167 2.87 -9.38 14.96
C PRO A 167 2.18 -10.45 14.09
N SER A 168 0.87 -10.66 14.21
CA SER A 168 0.11 -11.62 13.40
C SER A 168 0.17 -11.31 11.89
N ALA A 169 0.44 -10.07 11.50
CA ALA A 169 0.66 -9.72 10.10
C ALA A 169 1.89 -10.42 9.49
N ASN A 170 2.91 -10.82 10.31
CA ASN A 170 4.05 -11.59 9.83
C ASN A 170 3.66 -13.01 9.38
N ASP A 171 2.65 -13.62 9.98
CA ASP A 171 2.21 -14.97 9.60
C ASP A 171 1.67 -14.96 8.17
N VAL A 172 0.91 -13.90 7.81
CA VAL A 172 0.45 -13.70 6.43
C VAL A 172 1.62 -13.37 5.51
N ALA A 173 2.53 -12.50 5.93
CA ALA A 173 3.71 -12.13 5.14
C ALA A 173 4.57 -13.34 4.79
N ALA A 174 4.82 -14.23 5.75
CA ALA A 174 5.56 -15.47 5.56
C ALA A 174 4.84 -16.45 4.62
N GLY A 175 3.51 -16.51 4.71
CA GLY A 175 2.68 -17.42 3.92
C GLY A 175 2.40 -16.97 2.48
N LEU A 176 2.77 -15.74 2.07
CA LEU A 176 2.40 -15.20 0.75
C LEU A 176 2.92 -16.00 -0.46
N ASP A 177 3.87 -16.92 -0.28
CA ASP A 177 4.33 -17.79 -1.37
C ASP A 177 3.35 -18.94 -1.63
N ASP A 178 2.51 -19.30 -0.65
CA ASP A 178 1.40 -20.22 -0.84
C ASP A 178 0.28 -19.54 -1.65
N PRO A 179 -0.19 -20.15 -2.76
CA PRO A 179 -1.26 -19.58 -3.59
C PRO A 179 -2.57 -19.32 -2.82
N ALA A 180 -2.96 -20.21 -1.88
CA ALA A 180 -4.20 -20.04 -1.12
C ALA A 180 -4.11 -18.86 -0.16
N VAL A 181 -2.97 -18.67 0.50
CA VAL A 181 -2.71 -17.50 1.37
C VAL A 181 -2.69 -16.23 0.53
N TYR A 182 -2.01 -16.24 -0.61
CA TYR A 182 -1.93 -15.08 -1.50
C TYR A 182 -3.31 -14.67 -2.01
N ASP A 183 -4.12 -15.60 -2.51
CA ASP A 183 -5.45 -15.32 -3.03
C ASP A 183 -6.40 -14.81 -1.93
N ALA A 184 -6.37 -15.43 -0.75
CA ALA A 184 -7.13 -14.96 0.40
C ALA A 184 -6.73 -13.55 0.81
N PHE A 185 -5.42 -13.26 0.83
CA PHE A 185 -4.91 -11.94 1.17
C PHE A 185 -5.27 -10.89 0.11
N VAL A 186 -5.13 -11.19 -1.19
CA VAL A 186 -5.48 -10.27 -2.28
C VAL A 186 -6.96 -9.88 -2.23
N ARG A 187 -7.85 -10.82 -1.93
CA ARG A 187 -9.28 -10.53 -1.71
C ARG A 187 -9.47 -9.62 -0.50
N SER A 188 -8.92 -9.99 0.64
CA SER A 188 -9.05 -9.26 1.89
C SER A 188 -8.51 -7.82 1.83
N ILE A 189 -7.33 -7.63 1.22
CA ILE A 189 -6.72 -6.30 1.09
C ILE A 189 -7.51 -5.41 0.12
N SER A 190 -8.06 -6.00 -0.94
CA SER A 190 -8.83 -5.26 -1.93
C SER A 190 -10.18 -4.80 -1.38
N GLU A 191 -10.85 -5.64 -0.59
CA GLU A 191 -12.05 -5.27 0.15
C GLU A 191 -11.77 -4.14 1.13
N GLY A 192 -10.67 -4.24 1.91
CA GLY A 192 -10.24 -3.17 2.80
C GLY A 192 -9.95 -1.85 2.10
N TYR A 193 -9.35 -1.88 0.90
CA TYR A 193 -9.16 -0.67 0.11
C TYR A 193 -10.48 -0.09 -0.42
N LEU A 194 -11.42 -0.94 -0.86
CA LEU A 194 -12.74 -0.48 -1.32
C LEU A 194 -13.55 0.14 -0.16
N GLU A 195 -13.43 -0.41 1.03
CA GLU A 195 -14.01 0.14 2.25
C GLU A 195 -13.35 1.49 2.60
N ALA A 196 -12.01 1.55 2.62
CA ALA A 196 -11.27 2.76 2.94
C ALA A 196 -11.57 3.93 1.99
N LEU A 197 -11.86 3.67 0.71
CA LEU A 197 -12.23 4.70 -0.25
C LEU A 197 -13.55 5.43 0.09
N SER A 198 -14.42 4.83 0.91
CA SER A 198 -15.65 5.51 1.38
C SER A 198 -15.36 6.61 2.42
N PHE A 199 -14.19 6.58 3.04
CA PHE A 199 -13.76 7.55 4.07
C PHE A 199 -12.74 8.56 3.55
N VAL A 200 -12.17 8.32 2.35
CA VAL A 200 -11.13 9.16 1.79
C VAL A 200 -11.74 10.26 0.93
N ASP A 201 -11.54 11.52 1.32
CA ASP A 201 -11.83 12.67 0.46
C ASP A 201 -10.72 12.86 -0.59
N ASP A 202 -10.91 12.27 -1.76
CA ASP A 202 -9.98 12.38 -2.90
C ASP A 202 -9.91 13.81 -3.49
N ARG A 203 -10.83 14.70 -3.09
CA ARG A 203 -10.87 16.12 -3.47
C ARG A 203 -10.19 17.02 -2.46
N SER A 204 -9.75 16.47 -1.32
CA SER A 204 -9.06 17.24 -0.29
C SER A 204 -7.84 17.95 -0.86
N PRO A 205 -7.44 19.09 -0.26
CA PRO A 205 -6.24 19.82 -0.66
C PRO A 205 -4.98 18.93 -0.64
N TYR A 206 -4.89 18.01 0.32
CA TYR A 206 -3.77 17.08 0.44
C TYR A 206 -3.68 16.12 -0.74
N PHE A 207 -4.82 15.51 -1.13
CA PHE A 207 -4.88 14.64 -2.30
C PHE A 207 -4.49 15.37 -3.58
N ARG A 208 -5.01 16.60 -3.78
CA ARG A 208 -4.67 17.42 -4.95
C ARG A 208 -3.20 17.81 -5.01
N ALA A 209 -2.57 18.06 -3.85
CA ALA A 209 -1.17 18.47 -3.80
C ALA A 209 -0.19 17.29 -3.94
N PHE A 210 -0.51 16.12 -3.35
CA PHE A 210 0.46 15.04 -3.18
C PHE A 210 0.01 13.66 -3.69
N MET A 211 -1.28 13.34 -3.67
CA MET A 211 -1.72 11.99 -4.02
C MET A 211 -2.04 11.85 -5.52
N HIS A 212 -2.66 12.88 -6.14
CA HIS A 212 -2.96 12.85 -7.57
C HIS A 212 -1.77 13.16 -8.49
N PRO A 213 -0.85 14.08 -8.15
CA PRO A 213 0.28 14.36 -9.03
C PRO A 213 1.20 13.16 -9.16
N TYR A 214 1.74 12.96 -10.37
CA TYR A 214 2.75 11.95 -10.62
C TYR A 214 3.94 12.10 -9.67
N ALA A 215 4.40 11.01 -9.08
CA ALA A 215 5.45 10.96 -8.04
C ALA A 215 5.16 11.74 -6.74
N GLY A 216 3.94 12.25 -6.55
CA GLY A 216 3.62 13.02 -5.35
C GLY A 216 3.62 12.16 -4.09
N THR A 217 3.11 10.93 -4.14
CA THR A 217 3.16 9.96 -3.04
C THR A 217 4.61 9.65 -2.65
N GLN A 218 5.50 9.44 -3.62
CA GLN A 218 6.92 9.18 -3.36
C GLN A 218 7.61 10.40 -2.75
N LEU A 219 7.23 11.62 -3.18
CA LEU A 219 7.71 12.85 -2.56
C LEU A 219 7.33 12.88 -1.07
N VAL A 220 6.08 12.59 -0.72
CA VAL A 220 5.63 12.53 0.68
C VAL A 220 6.42 11.48 1.47
N HIS A 221 6.58 10.26 0.95
CA HIS A 221 7.37 9.22 1.61
C HIS A 221 8.80 9.68 1.88
N SER A 222 9.42 10.38 0.91
CA SER A 222 10.77 10.91 1.11
C SER A 222 10.83 12.00 2.18
N LEU A 223 9.81 12.88 2.25
CA LEU A 223 9.73 13.93 3.26
C LEU A 223 9.53 13.36 4.68
N VAL A 224 8.75 12.29 4.83
CA VAL A 224 8.57 11.58 6.10
C VAL A 224 9.91 11.08 6.64
N LEU A 225 10.79 10.59 5.79
CA LEU A 225 12.08 10.03 6.20
C LEU A 225 13.12 11.09 6.57
N LEU A 226 12.89 12.37 6.23
CA LEU A 226 13.80 13.47 6.62
C LEU A 226 13.71 13.85 8.11
N ASP A 227 12.66 13.43 8.82
CA ASP A 227 12.57 13.58 10.28
C ASP A 227 12.70 12.20 10.96
N PRO A 228 13.90 11.81 11.44
CA PRO A 228 14.12 10.50 12.05
C PRO A 228 13.37 10.31 13.36
N ASP A 229 13.00 11.38 14.05
CA ASP A 229 12.52 11.33 15.41
C ASP A 229 10.99 11.37 15.52
N HIS A 230 10.31 11.93 14.50
CA HIS A 230 8.87 12.16 14.57
C HIS A 230 8.12 11.69 13.32
N PHE A 231 6.94 11.15 13.56
CA PHE A 231 5.92 10.94 12.54
C PHE A 231 4.57 11.46 13.07
N PRO A 232 3.86 12.31 12.31
CA PRO A 232 4.34 13.06 11.14
C PRO A 232 5.49 14.02 11.45
N PRO A 233 6.31 14.45 10.46
CA PRO A 233 7.45 15.36 10.69
C PRO A 233 7.04 16.64 11.39
N ARG A 234 7.80 17.03 12.44
CA ARG A 234 7.49 18.22 13.26
C ARG A 234 8.45 19.38 13.03
N ARG A 235 9.67 19.07 12.59
CA ARG A 235 10.70 20.10 12.33
C ARG A 235 10.70 20.59 10.90
N SER A 236 11.45 21.66 10.62
CA SER A 236 11.77 22.08 9.27
C SER A 236 12.71 21.04 8.64
N LEU A 237 12.35 20.61 7.43
CA LEU A 237 13.04 19.57 6.68
C LEU A 237 13.97 20.22 5.65
N ALA A 238 15.22 19.78 5.56
CA ALA A 238 16.10 20.17 4.47
C ALA A 238 15.53 19.62 3.14
N PHE A 239 15.06 20.50 2.27
CA PHE A 239 14.36 20.13 1.05
C PHE A 239 14.91 20.83 -0.18
N SER A 240 15.28 20.03 -1.17
CA SER A 240 15.74 20.51 -2.49
C SER A 240 14.80 20.04 -3.59
N MET A 241 14.12 20.97 -4.26
CA MET A 241 13.26 20.66 -5.41
C MET A 241 14.05 20.00 -6.56
N ASN A 242 15.32 20.37 -6.75
CA ASN A 242 16.18 19.77 -7.77
C ASN A 242 16.52 18.31 -7.42
N ALA A 243 16.88 18.05 -6.17
CA ALA A 243 17.19 16.69 -5.72
C ALA A 243 15.95 15.79 -5.80
N ALA A 244 14.78 16.26 -5.38
CA ALA A 244 13.52 15.54 -5.51
C ALA A 244 13.15 15.28 -6.98
N ALA A 245 13.29 16.26 -7.84
CA ALA A 245 13.05 16.13 -9.28
C ALA A 245 13.94 15.07 -9.92
N ALA A 246 15.25 15.10 -9.63
CA ALA A 246 16.21 14.12 -10.12
C ALA A 246 15.91 12.70 -9.59
N ARG A 247 15.62 12.57 -8.27
CA ARG A 247 15.32 11.27 -7.64
C ARG A 247 14.09 10.60 -8.26
N PHE A 248 13.05 11.37 -8.53
CA PHE A 248 11.76 10.79 -8.99
C PHE A 248 11.57 10.86 -10.51
N GLY A 249 12.56 11.36 -11.27
CA GLY A 249 12.50 11.43 -12.73
C GLY A 249 11.40 12.39 -13.23
N VAL A 250 11.18 13.50 -12.52
CA VAL A 250 10.21 14.55 -12.87
C VAL A 250 10.90 15.89 -13.07
N SER A 251 10.21 16.86 -13.68
CA SER A 251 10.79 18.20 -13.81
C SER A 251 10.77 18.96 -12.48
N ARG A 252 11.75 19.85 -12.26
CA ARG A 252 11.76 20.77 -11.11
C ARG A 252 10.45 21.56 -11.01
N MET A 253 9.89 21.98 -12.15
CA MET A 253 8.63 22.73 -12.18
C MET A 253 7.45 21.88 -11.72
N HIS A 254 7.47 20.57 -11.94
CA HIS A 254 6.45 19.66 -11.43
C HIS A 254 6.49 19.58 -9.90
N VAL A 255 7.68 19.41 -9.31
CA VAL A 255 7.88 19.45 -7.86
C VAL A 255 7.46 20.80 -7.29
N ALA A 256 7.87 21.90 -7.93
CA ALA A 256 7.49 23.24 -7.50
C ALA A 256 5.98 23.48 -7.48
N ARG A 257 5.23 22.93 -8.48
CA ARG A 257 3.77 22.98 -8.50
C ARG A 257 3.14 22.23 -7.32
N MET A 258 3.62 21.03 -7.03
CA MET A 258 3.12 20.25 -5.89
C MET A 258 3.30 21.00 -4.58
N VAL A 259 4.51 21.52 -4.35
CA VAL A 259 4.83 22.28 -3.14
C VAL A 259 4.01 23.57 -3.06
N GLU A 260 3.84 24.29 -4.17
CA GLU A 260 3.05 25.51 -4.22
C GLU A 260 1.55 25.26 -3.98
N LEU A 261 0.98 24.18 -4.51
CA LEU A 261 -0.39 23.76 -4.20
C LEU A 261 -0.55 23.45 -2.71
N ALA A 262 0.39 22.72 -2.12
CA ALA A 262 0.39 22.42 -0.69
C ALA A 262 0.53 23.68 0.16
N ARG A 263 1.39 24.62 -0.24
CA ARG A 263 1.59 25.90 0.45
C ARG A 263 0.33 26.76 0.42
N ARG A 264 -0.31 26.92 -0.74
CA ARG A 264 -1.57 27.68 -0.89
C ARG A 264 -2.71 27.07 -0.07
N ALA A 265 -2.68 25.77 0.11
CA ALA A 265 -3.66 25.05 0.91
C ALA A 265 -3.35 25.05 2.43
N GLY A 266 -2.27 25.71 2.87
CA GLY A 266 -1.88 25.75 4.29
C GLY A 266 -1.36 24.42 4.83
N LEU A 267 -0.95 23.49 3.95
CA LEU A 267 -0.43 22.19 4.36
C LEU A 267 1.06 22.24 4.70
N VAL A 268 1.80 23.11 4.02
CA VAL A 268 3.23 23.32 4.23
C VAL A 268 3.60 24.79 4.19
N THR A 269 4.72 25.13 4.83
CA THR A 269 5.40 26.43 4.70
C THR A 269 6.84 26.22 4.22
N LEU A 270 7.41 27.27 3.66
CA LEU A 270 8.82 27.35 3.26
C LEU A 270 9.48 28.43 4.12
N PRO A 271 9.87 28.12 5.37
CA PRO A 271 10.34 29.12 6.31
C PRO A 271 11.62 29.82 5.83
N GLU A 272 12.48 29.06 5.13
CA GLU A 272 13.74 29.54 4.57
C GLU A 272 14.01 28.86 3.22
N ARG A 273 14.96 29.39 2.46
CA ARG A 273 15.41 28.77 1.21
C ARG A 273 15.97 27.38 1.47
N GLY A 274 15.41 26.39 0.80
CA GLY A 274 15.83 24.99 0.96
C GLY A 274 15.26 24.29 2.18
N GLN A 275 14.23 24.87 2.80
CA GLN A 275 13.49 24.25 3.91
C GLN A 275 12.00 24.12 3.59
N LEU A 276 11.40 23.05 4.10
CA LEU A 276 9.97 22.79 4.05
C LEU A 276 9.50 22.34 5.43
N ARG A 277 8.39 22.89 5.92
CA ARG A 277 7.76 22.49 7.18
C ARG A 277 6.30 22.14 6.94
N PHE A 278 5.86 21.00 7.48
CA PHE A 278 4.44 20.64 7.50
C PHE A 278 3.71 21.44 8.59
N GLU A 279 2.62 22.09 8.21
CA GLU A 279 1.70 22.75 9.12
C GLU A 279 0.77 21.73 9.80
N ALA A 280 0.01 22.14 10.81
CA ALA A 280 -0.87 21.23 11.55
C ALA A 280 -1.84 20.48 10.62
N ALA A 281 -2.47 21.17 9.67
CA ALA A 281 -3.38 20.56 8.70
C ALA A 281 -2.67 19.55 7.79
N GLY A 282 -1.43 19.85 7.35
CA GLY A 282 -0.64 18.94 6.53
C GLY A 282 -0.20 17.68 7.29
N ARG A 283 0.16 17.84 8.57
CA ARG A 283 0.49 16.70 9.46
C ARG A 283 -0.72 15.83 9.72
N SER A 284 -1.88 16.42 10.02
CA SER A 284 -3.11 15.66 10.24
C SER A 284 -3.51 14.85 9.01
N ALA A 285 -3.52 15.47 7.83
CA ALA A 285 -3.86 14.77 6.59
C ALA A 285 -2.85 13.66 6.24
N MET A 286 -1.56 13.88 6.50
CA MET A 286 -0.54 12.84 6.36
C MET A 286 -0.80 11.68 7.31
N ASP A 287 -1.05 11.96 8.58
CA ASP A 287 -1.36 10.97 9.59
C ASP A 287 -2.57 10.11 9.20
N ASP A 288 -3.66 10.75 8.75
CA ASP A 288 -4.86 10.05 8.28
C ASP A 288 -4.59 9.09 7.12
N ILE A 289 -3.74 9.48 6.17
CA ILE A 289 -3.37 8.61 5.04
C ILE A 289 -2.56 7.40 5.50
N TYR A 290 -1.54 7.60 6.32
CA TYR A 290 -0.71 6.49 6.81
C TYR A 290 -1.48 5.57 7.75
N ALA A 291 -2.30 6.13 8.63
CA ALA A 291 -3.18 5.35 9.50
C ALA A 291 -4.16 4.50 8.68
N THR A 292 -4.79 5.08 7.64
CA THR A 292 -5.66 4.34 6.72
C THR A 292 -4.92 3.19 6.04
N GLN A 293 -3.71 3.43 5.51
CA GLN A 293 -2.93 2.37 4.86
C GLN A 293 -2.61 1.23 5.83
N LEU A 294 -2.12 1.55 7.02
CA LEU A 294 -1.79 0.53 8.02
C LEU A 294 -3.02 -0.24 8.51
N LEU A 295 -4.16 0.45 8.73
CA LEU A 295 -5.43 -0.22 9.08
C LEU A 295 -5.91 -1.17 7.99
N VAL A 296 -5.77 -0.80 6.72
CA VAL A 296 -6.11 -1.68 5.60
C VAL A 296 -5.26 -2.95 5.62
N PHE A 297 -3.95 -2.84 5.88
CA PHE A 297 -3.07 -4.03 5.97
C PHE A 297 -3.34 -4.87 7.20
N LEU A 298 -3.53 -4.26 8.37
CA LEU A 298 -3.89 -4.97 9.61
C LEU A 298 -5.22 -5.71 9.47
N GLY A 299 -6.24 -5.02 8.97
CA GLY A 299 -7.56 -5.64 8.72
C GLY A 299 -7.50 -6.75 7.68
N ALA A 300 -6.71 -6.56 6.61
CA ALA A 300 -6.53 -7.60 5.59
C ALA A 300 -5.81 -8.83 6.17
N ALA A 301 -4.77 -8.65 6.98
CA ALA A 301 -4.08 -9.75 7.64
C ALA A 301 -5.05 -10.52 8.54
N ALA A 302 -5.81 -9.82 9.38
CA ALA A 302 -6.79 -10.44 10.28
C ALA A 302 -7.85 -11.23 9.51
N ARG A 303 -8.43 -10.66 8.43
CA ARG A 303 -9.41 -11.37 7.58
C ARG A 303 -8.80 -12.59 6.91
N THR A 304 -7.59 -12.47 6.39
CA THR A 304 -6.89 -13.59 5.72
C THR A 304 -6.73 -14.76 6.67
N LEU A 305 -6.18 -14.55 7.85
CA LEU A 305 -5.95 -15.61 8.83
C LEU A 305 -7.28 -16.25 9.27
N ARG A 306 -8.34 -15.46 9.46
CA ARG A 306 -9.67 -15.98 9.77
C ARG A 306 -10.22 -16.89 8.66
N VAL A 307 -10.04 -16.51 7.40
CA VAL A 307 -10.47 -17.35 6.26
C VAL A 307 -9.68 -18.65 6.25
N LEU A 308 -8.35 -18.59 6.38
CA LEU A 308 -7.49 -19.77 6.35
C LEU A 308 -7.76 -20.74 7.51
N THR A 309 -8.04 -20.22 8.70
CA THR A 309 -8.45 -21.04 9.85
C THR A 309 -9.81 -21.74 9.60
N ARG A 310 -10.78 -21.00 9.04
CA ARG A 310 -12.11 -21.58 8.73
C ARG A 310 -12.07 -22.63 7.63
N THR A 311 -11.16 -22.49 6.68
CA THR A 311 -11.00 -23.45 5.57
C THR A 311 -10.09 -24.61 5.90
N GLY A 312 -9.54 -24.69 7.11
CA GLY A 312 -8.64 -25.75 7.55
C GLY A 312 -7.24 -25.70 6.90
N VAL A 313 -6.87 -24.60 6.27
CA VAL A 313 -5.49 -24.42 5.73
C VAL A 313 -4.51 -24.14 6.86
N LEU A 314 -4.98 -23.46 7.93
CA LEU A 314 -4.21 -23.21 9.14
C LEU A 314 -4.89 -23.85 10.35
N ASP A 315 -4.10 -24.35 11.31
CA ASP A 315 -4.62 -24.74 12.63
C ASP A 315 -5.06 -23.49 13.42
N GLY A 316 -5.80 -23.68 14.50
CA GLY A 316 -6.23 -22.57 15.39
C GLY A 316 -5.07 -21.80 16.04
N LYS A 317 -3.81 -22.21 15.80
CA LYS A 317 -2.57 -21.54 16.23
C LYS A 317 -1.82 -20.91 15.04
N GLY A 318 -2.43 -20.86 13.84
CA GLY A 318 -1.87 -20.22 12.65
C GLY A 318 -0.74 -21.01 11.97
N ARG A 319 -0.62 -22.30 12.24
CA ARG A 319 0.37 -23.18 11.56
C ARG A 319 -0.29 -23.91 10.40
N ALA A 320 0.43 -24.02 9.27
CA ALA A 320 -0.02 -24.82 8.15
C ALA A 320 -0.31 -26.26 8.61
N LEU A 321 -1.51 -26.74 8.33
CA LEU A 321 -1.83 -28.16 8.52
C LEU A 321 -1.13 -28.95 7.44
N ASP A 322 -0.31 -29.90 7.84
CA ASP A 322 0.34 -30.83 6.92
C ASP A 322 -0.74 -31.80 6.37
N LEU A 323 -1.31 -31.46 5.22
CA LEU A 323 -2.31 -32.28 4.54
C LEU A 323 -1.70 -33.49 3.81
N SER A 324 -0.38 -33.75 3.98
CA SER A 324 0.30 -34.85 3.31
C SER A 324 0.13 -36.23 3.99
N THR A 325 -0.63 -36.34 5.09
CA THR A 325 -0.76 -37.58 5.88
C THR A 325 -2.07 -38.35 5.67
N GLU A 326 -2.97 -37.90 4.76
CA GLU A 326 -4.18 -38.66 4.42
C GLU A 326 -4.22 -38.99 2.89
N ALA A 327 -3.40 -39.94 2.47
CA ALA A 327 -3.54 -40.61 1.17
C ALA A 327 -3.17 -42.08 1.32
#